data_e145d8998ac5ac40a640729c46e2306c
#
_entry.id   e145d8998ac5ac40a640729c46e2306c
#
_cell.length_a   1.000
_cell.length_b   1.000
_cell.length_c   1.000
_cell.angle_alpha   90.00
_cell.angle_beta   90.00
_cell.angle_gamma   90.00
#
_symmetry.space_group_name_H-M   'P 1'
#
loop_
_entity.id
_entity.type
_entity.pdbx_description
1 polymer ?
#
loop_
_entity_poly.entity_id
_entity_poly.type
_entity_poly.pdbx_seq_one_letter_code
_entity_poly.pdbx_strand_id
1 'polypeptide(L)'
;MHAKSMKPTATAWVMNWLEAEVPGEAGDAAYAVNREIERGARIWSLQELAHFIEWRVEEEITRGLGGIQLTLVRLALEGVDFKDIAESYAAAAEEREAMERNQI
;
A
#
# COMPACT_ATOMS: atom_id res chain seq x y z
N MET A 1 10.36 -17.25 16.29
CA MET A 1 10.20 -17.30 15.53
C MET A 1 9.47 -17.30 14.68
N HIS A 2 9.35 -17.25 13.98
CA HIS A 2 8.69 -17.23 13.21
C HIS A 2 8.46 -17.83 12.04
N ALA A 3 8.43 -18.70 11.84
CA ALA A 3 8.31 -19.59 10.71
C ALA A 3 7.14 -19.26 9.82
N LYS A 4 6.15 -18.75 10.42
CA LYS A 4 4.97 -18.27 9.71
C LYS A 4 5.28 -17.18 8.72
N SER A 5 6.39 -16.49 8.90
CA SER A 5 6.81 -15.43 8.01
C SER A 5 7.32 -15.96 6.68
N MET A 6 7.46 -17.27 6.57
CA MET A 6 7.96 -17.84 5.33
C MET A 6 6.97 -17.86 4.20
N LYS A 7 5.67 -17.67 4.50
CA LYS A 7 4.65 -17.56 3.47
C LYS A 7 4.14 -16.15 3.44
N PRO A 8 4.52 -15.35 2.43
CA PRO A 8 4.03 -13.99 2.35
C PRO A 8 2.51 -14.00 2.12
N THR A 9 1.82 -13.19 2.87
CA THR A 9 0.40 -12.99 2.67
C THR A 9 0.19 -12.01 1.52
N ALA A 10 -1.03 -11.96 0.99
CA ALA A 10 -1.36 -10.97 -0.04
C ALA A 10 -1.11 -9.56 0.48
N THR A 11 -1.46 -9.30 1.74
CA THR A 11 -1.22 -7.99 2.37
C THR A 11 0.26 -7.65 2.39
N ALA A 12 1.10 -8.60 2.83
CA ALA A 12 2.54 -8.38 2.87
C ALA A 12 3.12 -8.14 1.48
N TRP A 13 2.60 -8.84 0.48
CA TRP A 13 3.05 -8.65 -0.89
C TRP A 13 2.79 -7.22 -1.37
N VAL A 14 1.58 -6.71 -1.10
CA VAL A 14 1.22 -5.34 -1.49
C VAL A 14 2.10 -4.32 -0.74
N MET A 15 2.32 -4.53 0.56
CA MET A 15 3.18 -3.65 1.34
C MET A 15 4.59 -3.62 0.77
N ASN A 16 5.14 -4.78 0.45
CA ASN A 16 6.48 -4.86 -0.14
C ASN A 16 6.54 -4.15 -1.49
N TRP A 17 5.49 -4.29 -2.29
CA TRP A 17 5.42 -3.62 -3.58
C TRP A 17 5.42 -2.10 -3.40
N LEU A 18 4.63 -1.59 -2.44
CA LEU A 18 4.54 -0.16 -2.17
C LEU A 18 5.85 0.41 -1.63
N GLU A 19 6.62 -0.41 -0.93
CA GLU A 19 7.88 0.02 -0.33
C GLU A 19 9.08 -0.23 -1.23
N ALA A 20 8.86 -0.73 -2.44
CA ALA A 20 9.96 -1.03 -3.36
C ALA A 20 10.72 0.23 -3.73
N GLU A 21 12.02 0.19 -3.49
CA GLU A 21 12.91 1.32 -3.82
C GLU A 21 13.68 1.06 -5.11
N VAL A 22 13.28 0.03 -5.84
CA VAL A 22 14.01 -0.36 -7.05
C VAL A 22 13.68 0.58 -8.18
N PRO A 23 14.66 1.24 -8.75
CA PRO A 23 14.41 2.10 -9.93
C PRO A 23 14.02 1.26 -11.13
N GLY A 24 13.09 1.77 -11.92
CA GLY A 24 12.57 1.08 -13.08
C GLY A 24 11.06 1.28 -13.16
N GLU A 25 10.48 0.87 -14.27
CA GLU A 25 9.06 1.14 -14.55
C GLU A 25 8.14 0.67 -13.41
N ALA A 26 8.35 -0.54 -12.94
CA ALA A 26 7.52 -1.08 -11.86
C ALA A 26 7.75 -0.36 -10.55
N GLY A 27 9.00 0.02 -10.28
CA GLY A 27 9.33 0.76 -9.06
C GLY A 27 8.78 2.17 -9.08
N ASP A 28 8.78 2.80 -10.25
CA ASP A 28 8.27 4.17 -10.40
C ASP A 28 6.77 4.22 -10.13
N ALA A 29 6.03 3.23 -10.64
CA ALA A 29 4.58 3.17 -10.41
C ALA A 29 4.26 3.00 -8.93
N ALA A 30 4.94 2.07 -8.27
CA ALA A 30 4.76 1.84 -6.84
C ALA A 30 5.13 3.07 -6.03
N TYR A 31 6.21 3.74 -6.41
CA TYR A 31 6.66 4.94 -5.72
C TYR A 31 5.62 6.05 -5.80
N ALA A 32 5.03 6.25 -6.97
CA ALA A 32 3.99 7.27 -7.14
C ALA A 32 2.77 6.99 -6.27
N VAL A 33 2.33 5.73 -6.24
CA VAL A 33 1.20 5.34 -5.41
C VAL A 33 1.53 5.55 -3.92
N ASN A 34 2.73 5.14 -3.51
CA ASN A 34 3.18 5.30 -2.14
C ASN A 34 3.11 6.76 -1.70
N ARG A 35 3.60 7.68 -2.55
CA ARG A 35 3.60 9.12 -2.22
C ARG A 35 2.17 9.65 -2.06
N GLU A 36 1.25 9.19 -2.89
CA GLU A 36 -0.15 9.59 -2.78
C GLU A 36 -0.77 9.11 -1.47
N ILE A 37 -0.45 7.88 -1.08
CA ILE A 37 -0.95 7.32 0.18
C ILE A 37 -0.38 8.09 1.37
N GLU A 38 0.90 8.41 1.34
CA GLU A 38 1.54 9.17 2.41
C GLU A 38 0.87 10.53 2.60
N ARG A 39 0.51 11.19 1.51
CA ARG A 39 -0.20 12.46 1.61
C ARG A 39 -1.59 12.28 2.19
N GLY A 40 -2.31 11.26 1.73
CA GLY A 40 -3.65 10.98 2.24
C GLY A 40 -3.64 10.62 3.71
N ALA A 41 -2.59 9.96 4.18
CA ALA A 41 -2.49 9.55 5.58
C ALA A 41 -2.48 10.75 6.53
N ARG A 42 -2.13 11.93 6.05
CA ARG A 42 -2.08 13.14 6.87
C ARG A 42 -3.41 13.88 6.94
N ILE A 43 -4.31 13.63 5.99
CA ILE A 43 -5.52 14.45 5.86
C ILE A 43 -6.82 13.65 5.88
N TRP A 44 -6.78 12.36 5.62
CA TRP A 44 -7.98 11.52 5.54
C TRP A 44 -8.17 10.69 6.80
N SER A 45 -9.43 10.34 7.07
CA SER A 45 -9.72 9.37 8.12
C SER A 45 -9.14 8.01 7.70
N LEU A 46 -9.00 7.12 8.68
CA LEU A 46 -8.48 5.79 8.43
C LEU A 46 -9.32 5.05 7.39
N GLN A 47 -10.65 5.17 7.47
CA GLN A 47 -11.55 4.51 6.55
C GLN A 47 -11.39 5.05 5.13
N GLU A 48 -11.31 6.37 5.01
CA GLU A 48 -11.10 7.01 3.71
C GLU A 48 -9.76 6.59 3.11
N LEU A 49 -8.73 6.53 3.94
CA LEU A 49 -7.40 6.14 3.50
C LEU A 49 -7.42 4.69 2.99
N ALA A 50 -8.06 3.79 3.74
CA ALA A 50 -8.15 2.39 3.33
C ALA A 50 -8.86 2.24 1.99
N HIS A 51 -9.95 2.98 1.78
CA HIS A 51 -10.68 2.96 0.51
C HIS A 51 -9.82 3.49 -0.64
N PHE A 52 -9.09 4.56 -0.39
CA PHE A 52 -8.20 5.12 -1.41
C PHE A 52 -7.11 4.12 -1.80
N ILE A 53 -6.48 3.50 -0.80
CA ILE A 53 -5.42 2.53 -1.05
C ILE A 53 -5.94 1.37 -1.88
N GLU A 54 -7.09 0.83 -1.51
CA GLU A 54 -7.69 -0.28 -2.23
C GLU A 54 -7.92 0.07 -3.69
N TRP A 55 -8.56 1.21 -3.93
CA TRP A 55 -8.86 1.65 -5.28
C TRP A 55 -7.59 1.91 -6.08
N ARG A 56 -6.64 2.61 -5.49
CA ARG A 56 -5.45 3.03 -6.21
C ARG A 56 -4.53 1.85 -6.53
N VAL A 57 -4.35 0.95 -5.56
CA VAL A 57 -3.51 -0.23 -5.76
C VAL A 57 -4.15 -1.14 -6.81
N GLU A 58 -5.45 -1.37 -6.71
CA GLU A 58 -6.13 -2.20 -7.70
C GLU A 58 -5.98 -1.62 -9.09
N GLU A 59 -6.20 -0.31 -9.24
CA GLU A 59 -6.08 0.34 -10.53
C GLU A 59 -4.68 0.17 -11.12
N GLU A 60 -3.66 0.35 -10.29
CA GLU A 60 -2.29 0.27 -10.77
C GLU A 60 -1.89 -1.16 -11.13
N ILE A 61 -2.21 -2.12 -10.27
CA ILE A 61 -1.81 -3.51 -10.47
C ILE A 61 -2.55 -4.15 -11.63
N THR A 62 -3.80 -3.76 -11.87
CA THR A 62 -4.59 -4.34 -12.95
C THR A 62 -4.44 -3.62 -14.29
N ARG A 63 -3.65 -2.56 -14.33
CA ARG A 63 -3.48 -1.77 -15.55
C ARG A 63 -2.94 -2.64 -16.68
N GLY A 64 -3.63 -2.62 -17.81
CA GLY A 64 -3.23 -3.39 -18.97
C GLY A 64 -3.59 -4.85 -18.93
N LEU A 65 -4.21 -5.33 -17.86
CA LEU A 65 -4.62 -6.72 -17.75
C LEU A 65 -6.04 -6.91 -18.28
N GLY A 66 -6.30 -8.09 -18.82
CA GLY A 66 -7.63 -8.45 -19.26
C GLY A 66 -7.84 -9.95 -19.15
N GLY A 67 -9.08 -10.40 -19.38
CA GLY A 67 -9.39 -11.80 -19.38
C GLY A 67 -9.10 -12.48 -18.05
N ILE A 68 -8.52 -13.66 -18.11
CA ILE A 68 -8.26 -14.47 -16.93
C ILE A 68 -7.24 -13.83 -15.99
N GLN A 69 -6.27 -13.11 -16.55
CA GLN A 69 -5.26 -12.44 -15.73
C GLN A 69 -5.90 -11.42 -14.80
N LEU A 70 -6.79 -10.61 -15.33
CA LEU A 70 -7.52 -9.63 -14.53
C LEU A 70 -8.33 -10.30 -13.43
N THR A 71 -9.03 -11.38 -13.77
CA THR A 71 -9.85 -12.11 -12.81
C THR A 71 -8.99 -12.67 -11.67
N LEU A 72 -7.86 -13.28 -12.01
CA LEU A 72 -6.97 -13.87 -11.01
C LEU A 72 -6.38 -12.82 -10.07
N VAL A 73 -5.98 -11.67 -10.62
CA VAL A 73 -5.41 -10.60 -9.80
C VAL A 73 -6.48 -10.04 -8.85
N ARG A 74 -7.70 -9.83 -9.34
CA ARG A 74 -8.78 -9.34 -8.48
C ARG A 74 -9.10 -10.30 -7.36
N LEU A 75 -9.10 -11.60 -7.63
CA LEU A 75 -9.31 -12.60 -6.59
C LEU A 75 -8.21 -12.55 -5.55
N ALA A 76 -6.97 -12.38 -5.99
CA ALA A 76 -5.85 -12.28 -5.07
C ALA A 76 -5.97 -11.03 -4.19
N LEU A 77 -6.43 -9.92 -4.76
CA LEU A 77 -6.58 -8.67 -4.02
C LEU A 77 -7.68 -8.73 -2.95
N GLU A 78 -8.65 -9.64 -3.10
CA GLU A 78 -9.67 -9.84 -2.07
C GLU A 78 -9.08 -10.31 -0.74
N GLY A 79 -7.89 -10.92 -0.78
CA GLY A 79 -7.20 -11.36 0.42
C GLY A 79 -6.33 -10.30 1.07
N VAL A 80 -6.30 -9.09 0.53
CA VAL A 80 -5.48 -8.01 1.07
C VAL A 80 -6.27 -7.24 2.13
N ASP A 81 -5.63 -7.03 3.28
CA ASP A 81 -6.22 -6.25 4.35
C ASP A 81 -5.78 -4.78 4.18
N PHE A 82 -6.57 -4.03 3.42
CA PHE A 82 -6.26 -2.63 3.13
C PHE A 82 -6.37 -1.74 4.37
N LYS A 83 -7.17 -2.14 5.35
CA LYS A 83 -7.25 -1.40 6.60
C LYS A 83 -5.93 -1.49 7.36
N ASP A 84 -5.33 -2.67 7.38
CA ASP A 84 -4.03 -2.88 8.03
C ASP A 84 -2.96 -2.02 7.37
N ILE A 85 -2.97 -1.97 6.05
CA ILE A 85 -2.04 -1.12 5.31
C ILE A 85 -2.26 0.35 5.67
N ALA A 86 -3.52 0.79 5.71
CA ALA A 86 -3.85 2.17 6.07
C ALA A 86 -3.38 2.50 7.48
N GLU A 87 -3.52 1.57 8.41
CA GLU A 87 -3.07 1.78 9.79
C GLU A 87 -1.56 1.97 9.85
N SER A 88 -0.82 1.23 9.05
CA SER A 88 0.63 1.38 8.98
C SER A 88 1.04 2.76 8.50
N TYR A 89 0.38 3.25 7.46
CA TYR A 89 0.68 4.59 6.93
C TYR A 89 0.26 5.68 7.89
N ALA A 90 -0.88 5.51 8.56
CA ALA A 90 -1.35 6.49 9.53
C ALA A 90 -0.39 6.59 10.71
N ALA A 91 0.10 5.46 11.21
CA ALA A 91 1.07 5.44 12.30
C ALA A 91 2.38 6.13 11.89
N ALA A 92 2.85 5.87 10.67
CA ALA A 92 4.06 6.51 10.18
C ALA A 92 3.89 8.02 10.05
N ALA A 93 2.71 8.47 9.62
CA ALA A 93 2.42 9.89 9.50
C ALA A 93 2.44 10.58 10.87
N GLU A 94 1.86 9.93 11.89
CA GLU A 94 1.89 10.47 13.25
C GLU A 94 3.31 10.58 13.78
N GLU A 95 4.13 9.57 13.52
CA GLU A 95 5.52 9.59 13.92
C GLU A 95 6.28 10.76 13.30
N ARG A 96 6.07 10.98 12.00
CA ARG A 96 6.72 12.09 11.30
C ARG A 96 6.30 13.43 11.86
N GLU A 97 5.01 13.60 12.15
CA GLU A 97 4.51 14.84 12.72
C GLU A 97 5.10 15.10 14.09
N ALA A 98 5.23 14.05 14.90
CA ALA A 98 5.85 14.18 16.22
C ALA A 98 7.32 14.60 16.11
N MET A 99 8.04 14.01 15.15
CA MET A 99 9.43 14.36 14.92
C MET A 99 9.59 15.80 14.44
N GLU A 100 8.70 16.24 13.56
CA GLU A 100 8.73 17.61 13.06
C GLU A 100 8.49 18.61 14.20
N ARG A 101 7.55 18.29 15.11
CA ARG A 101 7.29 19.15 16.26
C ARG A 101 8.48 19.23 17.20
N ASN A 102 9.20 18.11 17.34
CA ASN A 102 10.34 18.07 18.26
C ASN A 102 11.58 18.74 17.72
N GLN A 103 11.59 19.13 16.47
CA GLN A 103 12.73 19.80 15.86
C GLN A 103 12.70 21.32 16.01
N ILE A 104 11.66 21.86 16.58
CA ILE A 104 11.51 23.31 16.76
C ILE A 104 12.22 23.82 18.01
#